data_f8965837953d5d34ebebd05f347c6b28
#
_entry.id   f8965837953d5d34ebebd05f347c6b28
#
_cell.length_a   1.000
_cell.length_b   1.000
_cell.length_c   1.000
_cell.angle_alpha   90.00
_cell.angle_beta   90.00
_cell.angle_gamma   90.00
#
_symmetry.space_group_name_H-M   'P 1'
#
loop_
_entity.id
_entity.type
_entity.pdbx_description
1 polymer ?
#
loop_
_entity_poly.entity_id
_entity_poly.type
_entity_poly.pdbx_seq_one_letter_code
_entity_poly.pdbx_strand_id
1 'polypeptide(L)'
;MKIEDITNLIESRRSHFAKEFNGAIAPKSLIDNLVNNANWAPSHKLTMPWHFVVFEGKSMQALTNKILEIQTEKNPEMDEAKISKIKNIPQKVSHILAICLKPSFKVPLWEEYCSIGAAVQNIYLTLNTQNDFGGYWTTGNATNSQEMKEYLGLEETHEHLGFFFVGGLDQKRTLAHRNAVSVEWK
;
A
#
# COMPACT_ATOMS: atom_id res chain seq x y z
N MET A 1 4.45 -17.23 -21.04
CA MET A 1 3.62 -17.26 -19.82
C MET A 1 2.27 -17.84 -20.21
N LYS A 2 1.84 -18.88 -19.51
CA LYS A 2 0.55 -19.55 -19.75
C LYS A 2 -0.51 -18.94 -18.83
N ILE A 3 -1.79 -19.20 -19.12
CA ILE A 3 -2.91 -18.73 -18.27
C ILE A 3 -2.76 -19.25 -16.84
N GLU A 4 -2.31 -20.50 -16.67
CA GLU A 4 -2.09 -21.14 -15.38
C GLU A 4 -1.05 -20.39 -14.53
N ASP A 5 0.01 -19.83 -15.15
CA ASP A 5 1.04 -19.06 -14.46
C ASP A 5 0.44 -17.78 -13.83
N ILE A 6 -0.42 -17.10 -14.60
CA ILE A 6 -1.12 -15.89 -14.14
C ILE A 6 -2.13 -16.23 -13.06
N THR A 7 -2.92 -17.29 -13.25
CA THR A 7 -3.90 -17.76 -12.28
C THR A 7 -3.24 -18.07 -10.94
N ASN A 8 -2.15 -18.83 -10.96
CA ASN A 8 -1.39 -19.18 -9.77
C ASN A 8 -0.83 -17.93 -9.06
N LEU A 9 -0.31 -16.96 -9.82
CA LEU A 9 0.20 -15.70 -9.26
C LEU A 9 -0.91 -14.91 -8.56
N ILE A 10 -2.09 -14.81 -9.17
CA ILE A 10 -3.25 -14.10 -8.61
C ILE A 10 -3.79 -14.84 -7.37
N GLU A 11 -3.97 -16.15 -7.48
CA GLU A 11 -4.54 -16.97 -6.41
C GLU A 11 -3.62 -17.10 -5.20
N SER A 12 -2.29 -17.11 -5.39
CA SER A 12 -1.32 -17.19 -4.30
C SER A 12 -1.10 -15.87 -3.56
N ARG A 13 -1.45 -14.72 -4.16
CA ARG A 13 -1.22 -13.40 -3.56
C ARG A 13 -1.99 -13.22 -2.25
N ARG A 14 -1.27 -12.84 -1.19
CA ARG A 14 -1.83 -12.55 0.15
C ARG A 14 -1.42 -11.17 0.63
N SER A 15 -2.24 -10.61 1.53
CA SER A 15 -1.82 -9.50 2.38
C SER A 15 -1.09 -10.06 3.60
N HIS A 16 0.11 -9.53 3.86
CA HIS A 16 0.93 -9.87 5.01
C HIS A 16 1.04 -8.65 5.90
N PHE A 17 0.58 -8.75 7.14
CA PHE A 17 0.50 -7.62 8.06
C PHE A 17 1.81 -7.38 8.81
N ALA A 18 2.01 -6.15 9.32
CA ALA A 18 3.24 -5.74 10.01
C ALA A 18 3.68 -6.67 11.16
N LYS A 19 2.73 -7.36 11.81
CA LYS A 19 3.05 -8.34 12.87
C LYS A 19 3.79 -9.59 12.36
N GLU A 20 3.70 -9.87 11.05
CA GLU A 20 4.31 -11.01 10.39
C GLU A 20 5.68 -10.67 9.80
N PHE A 21 6.04 -9.40 9.78
CA PHE A 21 7.30 -8.96 9.23
C PHE A 21 8.47 -9.20 10.22
N ASN A 22 9.60 -9.63 9.67
CA ASN A 22 10.80 -10.02 10.42
C ASN A 22 11.88 -8.93 10.50
N GLY A 23 11.64 -7.75 9.89
CA GLY A 23 12.58 -6.63 9.89
C GLY A 23 13.65 -6.67 8.78
N ALA A 24 13.64 -7.68 7.90
CA ALA A 24 14.53 -7.71 6.76
C ALA A 24 14.23 -6.56 5.79
N ILE A 25 15.30 -5.93 5.28
CA ILE A 25 15.21 -4.78 4.39
C ILE A 25 15.20 -5.23 2.94
N ALA A 26 14.17 -4.87 2.22
CA ALA A 26 14.05 -5.10 0.78
C ALA A 26 15.10 -4.27 0.01
N PRO A 27 15.73 -4.85 -1.02
CA PRO A 27 16.64 -4.08 -1.85
C PRO A 27 15.87 -2.97 -2.59
N LYS A 28 16.53 -1.82 -2.77
CA LYS A 28 15.95 -0.67 -3.49
C LYS A 28 15.40 -1.06 -4.86
N SER A 29 16.08 -1.96 -5.57
CA SER A 29 15.65 -2.45 -6.88
C SER A 29 14.29 -3.14 -6.84
N LEU A 30 13.94 -3.82 -5.74
CA LEU A 30 12.60 -4.38 -5.57
C LEU A 30 11.56 -3.26 -5.46
N ILE A 31 11.83 -2.24 -4.65
CA ILE A 31 10.90 -1.11 -4.48
C ILE A 31 10.72 -0.35 -5.81
N ASP A 32 11.80 -0.11 -6.53
CA ASP A 32 11.76 0.51 -7.86
C ASP A 32 10.89 -0.33 -8.83
N ASN A 33 11.00 -1.66 -8.81
CA ASN A 33 10.16 -2.55 -9.61
C ASN A 33 8.68 -2.49 -9.21
N LEU A 34 8.37 -2.40 -7.89
CA LEU A 34 6.99 -2.25 -7.43
C LEU A 34 6.34 -0.99 -8.03
N VAL A 35 7.03 0.15 -7.93
CA VAL A 35 6.53 1.44 -8.42
C VAL A 35 6.46 1.45 -9.95
N ASN A 36 7.48 0.94 -10.64
CA ASN A 36 7.50 0.86 -12.08
C ASN A 36 6.37 -0.03 -12.63
N ASN A 37 6.10 -1.18 -12.01
CA ASN A 37 5.02 -2.05 -12.43
C ASN A 37 3.64 -1.47 -12.10
N ALA A 38 3.50 -0.71 -11.02
CA ALA A 38 2.28 0.05 -10.73
C ALA A 38 1.94 1.01 -11.88
N ASN A 39 2.95 1.63 -12.49
CA ASN A 39 2.79 2.58 -13.58
C ASN A 39 2.22 1.96 -14.87
N TRP A 40 2.19 0.63 -14.99
CA TRP A 40 1.58 -0.09 -16.12
C TRP A 40 0.10 -0.42 -15.89
N ALA A 41 -0.50 0.10 -14.83
CA ALA A 41 -1.94 -0.06 -14.61
C ALA A 41 -2.74 0.69 -15.70
N PRO A 42 -3.93 0.18 -16.09
CA PRO A 42 -4.80 0.90 -17.02
C PRO A 42 -5.35 2.17 -16.36
N SER A 43 -5.43 3.25 -17.13
CA SER A 43 -6.10 4.48 -16.73
C SER A 43 -6.82 5.11 -17.92
N HIS A 44 -8.05 5.59 -17.72
CA HIS A 44 -8.82 6.21 -18.80
C HIS A 44 -8.08 7.47 -19.28
N LYS A 45 -7.97 7.64 -20.60
CA LYS A 45 -7.23 8.73 -21.27
C LYS A 45 -5.76 8.86 -20.81
N LEU A 46 -5.16 7.78 -20.31
CA LEU A 46 -3.78 7.77 -19.80
C LEU A 46 -3.52 8.86 -18.76
N THR A 47 -4.49 9.08 -17.85
CA THR A 47 -4.35 10.10 -16.81
C THR A 47 -3.28 9.78 -15.80
N MET A 48 -2.98 8.48 -15.56
CA MET A 48 -1.96 7.99 -14.62
C MET A 48 -2.01 8.76 -13.28
N PRO A 49 -3.14 8.70 -12.55
CA PRO A 49 -3.42 9.62 -11.45
C PRO A 49 -2.68 9.26 -10.15
N TRP A 50 -1.88 8.20 -10.16
CA TRP A 50 -1.13 7.75 -9.01
C TRP A 50 0.12 8.59 -8.76
N HIS A 51 0.38 8.82 -7.49
CA HIS A 51 1.62 9.36 -6.98
C HIS A 51 2.03 8.58 -5.73
N PHE A 52 3.31 8.19 -5.68
CA PHE A 52 3.84 7.40 -4.57
C PHE A 52 4.91 8.20 -3.84
N VAL A 53 4.82 8.24 -2.50
CA VAL A 53 5.90 8.76 -1.64
C VAL A 53 6.49 7.58 -0.88
N VAL A 54 7.78 7.30 -1.07
CA VAL A 54 8.44 6.14 -0.46
C VAL A 54 9.23 6.57 0.77
N PHE A 55 9.02 5.87 1.87
CA PHE A 55 9.71 6.07 3.14
C PHE A 55 10.59 4.87 3.46
N GLU A 56 11.84 5.14 3.85
CA GLU A 56 12.83 4.16 4.31
C GLU A 56 13.64 4.69 5.48
N GLY A 57 14.22 3.81 6.30
CA GLY A 57 15.13 4.20 7.39
C GLY A 57 14.56 5.29 8.30
N LYS A 58 15.30 6.39 8.46
CA LYS A 58 14.91 7.51 9.33
C LYS A 58 13.61 8.20 8.93
N SER A 59 13.29 8.22 7.63
CA SER A 59 12.04 8.83 7.16
C SER A 59 10.80 8.04 7.58
N MET A 60 10.90 6.71 7.73
CA MET A 60 9.82 5.90 8.32
C MET A 60 9.57 6.27 9.80
N GLN A 61 10.62 6.52 10.57
CA GLN A 61 10.46 6.96 11.97
C GLN A 61 9.75 8.32 12.04
N ALA A 62 10.12 9.26 11.18
CA ALA A 62 9.45 10.57 11.11
C ALA A 62 7.97 10.42 10.72
N LEU A 63 7.66 9.58 9.72
CA LEU A 63 6.30 9.28 9.31
C LEU A 63 5.47 8.65 10.45
N THR A 64 6.02 7.66 11.16
CA THR A 64 5.29 7.01 12.26
C THR A 64 5.05 7.94 13.43
N ASN A 65 5.97 8.86 13.71
CA ASN A 65 5.76 9.93 14.70
C ASN A 65 4.62 10.86 14.27
N LYS A 66 4.57 11.26 12.99
CA LYS A 66 3.48 12.09 12.45
C LYS A 66 2.13 11.36 12.49
N ILE A 67 2.10 10.08 12.17
CA ILE A 67 0.89 9.25 12.31
C ILE A 67 0.40 9.22 13.76
N LEU A 68 1.33 9.07 14.72
CA LEU A 68 0.99 9.09 16.14
C LEU A 68 0.43 10.43 16.59
N GLU A 69 1.09 11.53 16.21
CA GLU A 69 0.62 12.89 16.49
C GLU A 69 -0.84 13.06 16.04
N ILE A 70 -1.13 12.82 14.77
CA ILE A 70 -2.49 12.94 14.20
C ILE A 70 -3.49 12.02 14.93
N GLN A 71 -3.10 10.81 15.26
CA GLN A 71 -4.02 9.86 15.90
C GLN A 71 -4.27 10.18 17.37
N THR A 72 -3.28 10.68 18.10
CA THR A 72 -3.44 11.08 19.50
C THR A 72 -4.23 12.38 19.64
N GLU A 73 -4.08 13.32 18.71
CA GLU A 73 -4.93 14.51 18.67
C GLU A 73 -6.41 14.18 18.46
N LYS A 74 -6.69 13.20 17.56
CA LYS A 74 -8.06 12.74 17.28
C LYS A 74 -8.64 11.83 18.38
N ASN A 75 -7.78 11.15 19.11
CA ASN A 75 -8.15 10.24 20.18
C ASN A 75 -7.13 10.30 21.33
N PRO A 76 -7.24 11.26 22.27
CA PRO A 76 -6.31 11.44 23.38
C PRO A 76 -6.20 10.23 24.32
N GLU A 77 -7.26 9.40 24.38
CA GLU A 77 -7.33 8.18 25.20
C GLU A 77 -6.92 6.93 24.39
N MET A 78 -6.08 7.08 23.37
CA MET A 78 -5.64 5.95 22.55
C MET A 78 -4.87 4.94 23.40
N ASP A 79 -5.27 3.66 23.29
CA ASP A 79 -4.66 2.51 23.96
C ASP A 79 -3.14 2.45 23.72
N GLU A 80 -2.37 2.27 24.81
CA GLU A 80 -0.90 2.14 24.79
C GLU A 80 -0.42 0.99 23.87
N ALA A 81 -1.17 -0.10 23.78
CA ALA A 81 -0.84 -1.20 22.87
C ALA A 81 -0.90 -0.75 21.40
N LYS A 82 -1.84 0.14 21.05
CA LYS A 82 -1.94 0.73 19.71
C LYS A 82 -0.79 1.70 19.45
N ILE A 83 -0.45 2.54 20.43
CA ILE A 83 0.71 3.45 20.36
C ILE A 83 1.99 2.64 20.13
N SER A 84 2.21 1.60 20.94
CA SER A 84 3.38 0.72 20.82
C SER A 84 3.46 0.03 19.45
N LYS A 85 2.33 -0.43 18.89
CA LYS A 85 2.31 -1.03 17.54
C LYS A 85 2.79 -0.04 16.48
N ILE A 86 2.35 1.22 16.53
CA ILE A 86 2.76 2.23 15.56
C ILE A 86 4.24 2.57 15.73
N LYS A 87 4.73 2.76 16.97
CA LYS A 87 6.14 3.03 17.26
C LYS A 87 7.07 1.92 16.77
N ASN A 88 6.60 0.68 16.75
CA ASN A 88 7.39 -0.49 16.34
C ASN A 88 7.36 -0.74 14.81
N ILE A 89 6.58 0.01 14.03
CA ILE A 89 6.52 -0.14 12.57
C ILE A 89 7.92 -0.05 11.94
N PRO A 90 8.76 0.98 12.21
CA PRO A 90 10.07 1.12 11.55
C PRO A 90 11.06 0.00 11.84
N GLN A 91 10.84 -0.78 12.89
CA GLN A 91 11.71 -1.90 13.26
C GLN A 91 11.34 -3.20 12.51
N LYS A 92 10.13 -3.30 12.01
CA LYS A 92 9.59 -4.49 11.35
C LYS A 92 9.41 -4.33 9.86
N VAL A 93 9.07 -3.13 9.42
CA VAL A 93 8.74 -2.80 8.04
C VAL A 93 10.00 -2.36 7.31
N SER A 94 10.17 -2.83 6.09
CA SER A 94 11.28 -2.46 5.23
C SER A 94 11.08 -1.06 4.62
N HIS A 95 9.93 -0.87 3.97
CA HIS A 95 9.55 0.37 3.29
C HIS A 95 8.06 0.64 3.47
N ILE A 96 7.69 1.92 3.42
CA ILE A 96 6.28 2.37 3.40
C ILE A 96 6.09 3.22 2.15
N LEU A 97 5.08 2.89 1.35
CA LEU A 97 4.67 3.69 0.21
C LEU A 97 3.35 4.38 0.56
N ALA A 98 3.34 5.71 0.61
CA ALA A 98 2.08 6.46 0.63
C ALA A 98 1.46 6.39 -0.77
N ILE A 99 0.21 5.95 -0.84
CA ILE A 99 -0.57 5.85 -2.07
C ILE A 99 -1.38 7.14 -2.19
N CYS A 100 -1.08 7.94 -3.20
CA CYS A 100 -1.73 9.22 -3.40
C CYS A 100 -2.40 9.31 -4.77
N LEU A 101 -3.51 10.02 -4.80
CA LEU A 101 -4.25 10.37 -6.00
C LEU A 101 -3.97 11.84 -6.35
N LYS A 102 -3.53 12.08 -7.58
CA LYS A 102 -3.46 13.39 -8.23
C LYS A 102 -4.52 13.46 -9.33
N PRO A 103 -5.71 14.02 -9.08
CA PRO A 103 -6.80 13.99 -10.04
C PRO A 103 -6.44 14.79 -11.28
N SER A 104 -6.72 14.23 -12.46
CA SER A 104 -6.43 14.88 -13.74
C SER A 104 -7.49 15.90 -14.15
N PHE A 105 -8.69 15.79 -13.59
CA PHE A 105 -9.91 16.52 -13.99
C PHE A 105 -10.36 16.28 -15.44
N LYS A 106 -9.82 15.25 -16.11
CA LYS A 106 -10.14 14.88 -17.50
C LYS A 106 -11.16 13.76 -17.62
N VAL A 107 -11.39 13.06 -16.52
CA VAL A 107 -12.28 11.90 -16.40
C VAL A 107 -13.03 11.96 -15.06
N PRO A 108 -14.13 11.21 -14.88
CA PRO A 108 -14.79 11.10 -13.59
C PRO A 108 -13.84 10.55 -12.52
N LEU A 109 -13.86 11.14 -11.32
CA LEU A 109 -12.94 10.81 -10.23
C LEU A 109 -12.97 9.32 -9.83
N TRP A 110 -14.14 8.68 -9.86
CA TRP A 110 -14.26 7.26 -9.54
C TRP A 110 -13.45 6.34 -10.48
N GLU A 111 -13.24 6.74 -11.74
CA GLU A 111 -12.41 5.98 -12.69
C GLU A 111 -10.93 6.08 -12.29
N GLU A 112 -10.52 7.21 -11.73
CA GLU A 112 -9.16 7.40 -11.23
C GLU A 112 -8.90 6.59 -9.95
N TYR A 113 -9.89 6.46 -9.06
CA TYR A 113 -9.80 5.51 -7.93
C TYR A 113 -9.67 4.06 -8.41
N CYS A 114 -10.43 3.66 -9.42
CA CYS A 114 -10.28 2.32 -10.01
C CYS A 114 -8.87 2.10 -10.57
N SER A 115 -8.32 3.12 -11.23
CA SER A 115 -6.95 3.09 -11.77
C SER A 115 -5.90 2.96 -10.66
N ILE A 116 -6.06 3.66 -9.52
CA ILE A 116 -5.20 3.49 -8.34
C ILE A 116 -5.30 2.06 -7.79
N GLY A 117 -6.52 1.51 -7.69
CA GLY A 117 -6.73 0.12 -7.26
C GLY A 117 -5.99 -0.88 -8.15
N ALA A 118 -6.02 -0.67 -9.48
CA ALA A 118 -5.28 -1.48 -10.45
C ALA A 118 -3.76 -1.33 -10.26
N ALA A 119 -3.26 -0.11 -10.04
CA ALA A 119 -1.84 0.15 -9.77
C ALA A 119 -1.37 -0.56 -8.49
N VAL A 120 -2.15 -0.50 -7.41
CA VAL A 120 -1.86 -1.21 -6.17
C VAL A 120 -1.91 -2.74 -6.36
N GLN A 121 -2.82 -3.26 -7.19
CA GLN A 121 -2.83 -4.69 -7.52
C GLN A 121 -1.54 -5.10 -8.24
N ASN A 122 -1.01 -4.26 -9.15
CA ASN A 122 0.28 -4.53 -9.78
C ASN A 122 1.43 -4.58 -8.76
N ILE A 123 1.44 -3.69 -7.75
CA ILE A 123 2.38 -3.76 -6.62
C ILE A 123 2.27 -5.11 -5.91
N TYR A 124 1.04 -5.53 -5.57
CA TYR A 124 0.81 -6.81 -4.89
C TYR A 124 1.30 -8.01 -5.70
N LEU A 125 1.00 -8.06 -7.00
CA LEU A 125 1.41 -9.17 -7.86
C LEU A 125 2.93 -9.20 -8.03
N THR A 126 3.56 -8.05 -8.23
CA THR A 126 5.02 -7.95 -8.31
C THR A 126 5.67 -8.42 -7.01
N LEU A 127 5.18 -7.96 -5.86
CA LEU A 127 5.71 -8.36 -4.56
C LEU A 127 5.48 -9.86 -4.30
N ASN A 128 4.36 -10.43 -4.80
CA ASN A 128 4.06 -11.86 -4.63
C ASN A 128 5.02 -12.78 -5.39
N THR A 129 5.77 -12.29 -6.39
CA THR A 129 6.83 -13.08 -7.04
C THR A 129 8.05 -13.31 -6.13
N GLN A 130 8.18 -12.52 -5.05
CA GLN A 130 9.27 -12.66 -4.09
C GLN A 130 8.89 -13.67 -3.00
N ASN A 131 9.82 -14.55 -2.62
CA ASN A 131 9.55 -15.53 -1.57
C ASN A 131 9.68 -14.93 -0.17
N ASP A 132 10.59 -13.97 0.00
CA ASP A 132 11.04 -13.47 1.29
C ASP A 132 10.41 -12.12 1.68
N PHE A 133 9.52 -11.59 0.83
CA PHE A 133 8.87 -10.30 1.06
C PHE A 133 7.36 -10.39 0.84
N GLY A 134 6.65 -9.58 1.62
CA GLY A 134 5.21 -9.41 1.51
C GLY A 134 4.78 -7.99 1.85
N GLY A 135 3.49 -7.72 1.71
CA GLY A 135 2.98 -6.39 2.01
C GLY A 135 1.48 -6.34 2.14
N TYR A 136 0.98 -5.19 2.55
CA TYR A 136 -0.44 -4.89 2.60
C TYR A 136 -0.72 -3.40 2.48
N TRP A 137 -1.84 -3.08 1.89
CA TRP A 137 -2.40 -1.73 1.85
C TRP A 137 -3.32 -1.51 3.04
N THR A 138 -3.18 -0.38 3.73
CA THR A 138 -3.99 -0.01 4.88
C THR A 138 -4.43 1.44 4.81
N THR A 139 -5.65 1.69 5.27
CA THR A 139 -6.28 3.01 5.40
C THR A 139 -6.53 3.29 6.87
N GLY A 140 -5.50 3.69 7.61
CA GLY A 140 -5.63 4.03 9.03
C GLY A 140 -6.21 5.44 9.27
N ASN A 141 -6.42 5.80 10.53
CA ASN A 141 -7.08 7.06 10.94
C ASN A 141 -6.34 8.35 10.49
N ALA A 142 -5.05 8.25 10.12
CA ALA A 142 -4.29 9.37 9.55
C ALA A 142 -4.46 9.49 8.03
N THR A 143 -5.10 8.51 7.37
CA THR A 143 -5.35 8.54 5.93
C THR A 143 -6.27 9.70 5.58
N ASN A 144 -5.90 10.42 4.54
CA ASN A 144 -6.65 11.55 3.98
C ASN A 144 -7.00 12.67 5.00
N SER A 145 -6.22 12.79 6.08
CA SER A 145 -6.30 13.97 6.96
C SER A 145 -5.51 15.13 6.36
N GLN A 146 -5.93 16.35 6.67
CA GLN A 146 -5.25 17.56 6.17
C GLN A 146 -3.79 17.59 6.61
N GLU A 147 -3.52 17.25 7.86
CA GLU A 147 -2.17 17.23 8.45
C GLU A 147 -1.26 16.19 7.75
N MET A 148 -1.83 15.04 7.32
CA MET A 148 -1.07 14.05 6.57
C MET A 148 -0.83 14.49 5.12
N LYS A 149 -1.81 15.14 4.48
CA LYS A 149 -1.64 15.72 3.13
C LYS A 149 -0.50 16.74 3.12
N GLU A 150 -0.47 17.65 4.09
CA GLU A 150 0.58 18.66 4.26
C GLU A 150 1.95 18.00 4.50
N TYR A 151 2.02 17.01 5.39
CA TYR A 151 3.24 16.23 5.65
C TYR A 151 3.79 15.53 4.39
N LEU A 152 2.89 15.04 3.53
CA LEU A 152 3.25 14.40 2.27
C LEU A 152 3.55 15.39 1.13
N GLY A 153 3.37 16.71 1.36
CA GLY A 153 3.55 17.74 0.34
C GLY A 153 2.49 17.68 -0.77
N LEU A 154 1.28 17.22 -0.45
CA LEU A 154 0.19 17.11 -1.40
C LEU A 154 -0.57 18.43 -1.54
N GLU A 155 -0.99 18.76 -2.75
CA GLU A 155 -1.88 19.90 -3.03
C GLU A 155 -3.28 19.64 -2.48
N GLU A 156 -4.09 20.70 -2.34
CA GLU A 156 -5.44 20.65 -1.78
C GLU A 156 -6.33 19.62 -2.50
N THR A 157 -6.24 19.55 -3.82
CA THR A 157 -7.03 18.63 -4.65
C THR A 157 -6.53 17.18 -4.64
N HIS A 158 -5.31 16.95 -4.18
CA HIS A 158 -4.76 15.61 -4.09
C HIS A 158 -5.32 14.88 -2.88
N GLU A 159 -5.32 13.55 -2.93
CA GLU A 159 -5.80 12.71 -1.84
C GLU A 159 -4.75 11.67 -1.44
N HIS A 160 -4.67 11.40 -0.14
CA HIS A 160 -3.89 10.30 0.40
C HIS A 160 -4.81 9.10 0.65
N LEU A 161 -4.60 8.01 -0.07
CA LEU A 161 -5.46 6.82 -0.06
C LEU A 161 -4.93 5.70 0.85
N GLY A 162 -3.95 6.00 1.69
CA GLY A 162 -3.38 5.08 2.65
C GLY A 162 -1.95 4.68 2.34
N PHE A 163 -1.44 3.75 3.13
CA PHE A 163 -0.06 3.30 3.08
C PHE A 163 0.03 1.85 2.64
N PHE A 164 0.99 1.55 1.78
CA PHE A 164 1.38 0.19 1.45
C PHE A 164 2.67 -0.14 2.18
N PHE A 165 2.62 -1.13 3.07
CA PHE A 165 3.76 -1.59 3.84
C PHE A 165 4.43 -2.75 3.12
N VAL A 166 5.76 -2.72 3.05
CA VAL A 166 6.59 -3.81 2.53
C VAL A 166 7.49 -4.31 3.65
N GLY A 167 7.53 -5.61 3.88
CA GLY A 167 8.37 -6.21 4.93
C GLY A 167 8.85 -7.61 4.56
N GLY A 168 9.96 -8.02 5.16
CA GLY A 168 10.49 -9.37 5.06
C GLY A 168 9.58 -10.38 5.76
N LEU A 169 9.56 -11.61 5.26
CA LEU A 169 8.73 -12.70 5.75
C LEU A 169 9.59 -13.95 6.02
N ASP A 170 9.32 -14.65 7.12
CA ASP A 170 9.85 -15.98 7.36
C ASP A 170 9.03 -17.03 6.62
N GLN A 171 7.73 -16.80 6.48
CA GLN A 171 6.81 -17.70 5.77
C GLN A 171 5.70 -16.90 5.08
N LYS A 172 5.31 -17.34 3.88
CA LYS A 172 4.10 -16.85 3.22
C LYS A 172 2.85 -17.50 3.80
N ARG A 173 1.75 -16.74 3.83
CA ARG A 173 0.43 -17.28 4.17
C ARG A 173 -0.02 -18.31 3.15
N THR A 174 -0.71 -19.35 3.63
CA THR A 174 -1.37 -20.35 2.79
C THR A 174 -2.53 -19.74 1.99
N LEU A 175 -2.98 -20.49 1.00
CA LEU A 175 -4.15 -20.14 0.18
C LEU A 175 -5.39 -19.92 1.06
N ALA A 176 -6.15 -18.86 0.76
CA ALA A 176 -7.43 -18.60 1.39
C ALA A 176 -8.56 -19.09 0.49
N HIS A 177 -9.59 -19.64 1.12
CA HIS A 177 -10.82 -19.97 0.40
C HIS A 177 -11.49 -18.68 -0.13
N ARG A 178 -12.02 -18.76 -1.38
CA ARG A 178 -12.87 -17.73 -1.97
C ARG A 178 -14.21 -18.34 -2.32
N ASN A 179 -15.27 -17.61 -2.04
CA ASN A 179 -16.59 -17.97 -2.55
C ASN A 179 -16.62 -17.88 -4.09
N ALA A 180 -17.47 -18.68 -4.72
CA ALA A 180 -17.69 -18.56 -6.16
C ALA A 180 -18.18 -17.14 -6.52
N VAL A 181 -17.69 -16.65 -7.66
CA VAL A 181 -18.17 -15.37 -8.20
C VAL A 181 -19.57 -15.57 -8.79
N SER A 182 -20.44 -14.57 -8.58
CA SER A 182 -21.75 -14.55 -9.23
C SER A 182 -21.59 -14.06 -10.67
N VAL A 183 -22.02 -14.87 -11.64
CA VAL A 183 -21.98 -14.54 -13.07
C VAL A 183 -23.34 -14.88 -13.68
N GLU A 184 -23.87 -13.99 -14.47
CA GLU A 184 -25.07 -14.21 -15.29
C GLU A 184 -24.68 -14.16 -16.78
N TRP A 185 -24.96 -15.25 -17.49
CA TRP A 185 -24.76 -15.34 -18.95
C TRP A 185 -26.09 -15.06 -19.66
N LYS A 186 -26.11 -14.10 -20.60
CA LYS A 186 -27.29 -13.73 -21.38
C LYS A 186 -27.08 -14.02 -22.83
#